data_5401219238ffa3efd2e842136806a1c4
#
_entry.id   5401219238ffa3efd2e842136806a1c4
#
_cell.length_a   1.000
_cell.length_b   1.000
_cell.length_c   1.000
_cell.angle_alpha   90.00
_cell.angle_beta   90.00
_cell.angle_gamma   90.00
#
_symmetry.space_group_name_H-M   'P 1'
#
loop_
_entity.id
_entity.type
_entity.pdbx_description
1 polymer ?
#
loop_
_entity_poly.entity_id
_entity_poly.type
_entity_poly.pdbx_seq_one_letter_code
_entity_poly.pdbx_strand_id
1 'polypeptide(L)'
;MSLILSEHFRLAEFTTSLVAVTRRIDNTPPLSAVSNLQQLCLHVLEPLRAHLGHAVRINSGYRSPRLNAAVGGVKTSDHTRGCAADIFVPDVKTGRLWFAWMMDNLPFDQLIWETASAGKTCWIHVGYRGVGRNRQQVIGHLVKR
;
A
#
# COMPACT_ATOMS: atom_id res chain seq x y z
N MET A 1 2.49 22.16 -4.43
CA MET A 1 1.32 21.36 -4.86
C MET A 1 1.71 19.91 -5.03
N SER A 2 0.84 19.00 -4.56
CA SER A 2 1.10 17.58 -4.75
C SER A 2 0.70 17.14 -6.16
N LEU A 3 1.51 16.28 -6.76
CA LEU A 3 1.21 15.65 -8.03
C LEU A 3 0.00 14.73 -7.91
N ILE A 4 -0.89 14.78 -8.88
CA ILE A 4 -2.04 13.88 -8.99
C ILE A 4 -1.59 12.59 -9.68
N LEU A 5 -1.75 11.45 -9.02
CA LEU A 5 -1.39 10.15 -9.57
C LEU A 5 -2.55 9.52 -10.36
N SER A 6 -3.76 9.71 -9.88
CA SER A 6 -4.99 9.24 -10.50
C SER A 6 -6.15 10.12 -10.03
N GLU A 7 -7.36 9.83 -10.47
CA GLU A 7 -8.54 10.66 -10.16
C GLU A 7 -8.68 11.00 -8.67
N HIS A 8 -8.43 10.03 -7.77
CA HIS A 8 -8.68 10.18 -6.34
C HIS A 8 -7.43 10.11 -5.47
N PHE A 9 -6.23 9.94 -6.06
CA PHE A 9 -5.01 9.76 -5.30
C PHE A 9 -3.92 10.76 -5.70
N ARG A 10 -3.27 11.32 -4.67
CA ARG A 10 -2.17 12.29 -4.82
C ARG A 10 -0.87 11.71 -4.30
N LEU A 11 0.24 12.13 -4.88
CA LEU A 11 1.57 11.66 -4.48
C LEU A 11 1.84 11.88 -2.99
N ALA A 12 1.39 12.99 -2.42
CA ALA A 12 1.61 13.29 -1.00
C ALA A 12 1.05 12.20 -0.06
N GLU A 13 -0.02 11.51 -0.44
CA GLU A 13 -0.59 10.42 0.36
C GLU A 13 0.38 9.24 0.50
N PHE A 14 1.29 9.09 -0.45
CA PHE A 14 2.22 7.96 -0.53
C PHE A 14 3.62 8.30 -0.03
N THR A 15 3.92 9.56 0.22
CA THR A 15 5.27 10.01 0.62
C THR A 15 5.30 10.61 2.02
N THR A 16 4.16 10.91 2.61
CA THR A 16 4.07 11.47 3.96
C THR A 16 4.45 10.42 5.00
N SER A 17 5.41 10.76 5.87
CA SER A 17 5.89 9.87 6.92
C SER A 17 6.32 10.69 8.13
N LEU A 18 5.75 10.39 9.30
CA LEU A 18 6.15 11.04 10.55
C LEU A 18 7.61 10.74 10.89
N VAL A 19 8.06 9.51 10.65
CA VAL A 19 9.45 9.12 10.89
C VAL A 19 10.40 9.93 9.98
N ALA A 20 10.04 10.09 8.71
CA ALA A 20 10.85 10.88 7.78
C ALA A 20 10.97 12.33 8.25
N VAL A 21 9.88 12.94 8.70
CA VAL A 21 9.88 14.31 9.19
C VAL A 21 10.71 14.44 10.48
N THR A 22 10.47 13.58 11.46
CA THR A 22 11.13 13.68 12.77
C THR A 22 12.61 13.35 12.70
N ARG A 23 13.01 12.44 11.82
CA ARG A 23 14.41 12.04 11.63
C ARG A 23 15.11 12.77 10.49
N ARG A 24 14.42 13.72 9.86
CA ARG A 24 14.96 14.52 8.74
C ARG A 24 15.48 13.62 7.61
N ILE A 25 14.69 12.62 7.23
CA ILE A 25 15.01 11.74 6.11
C ILE A 25 14.29 12.24 4.86
N ASP A 26 15.04 12.42 3.77
CA ASP A 26 14.46 12.75 2.48
C ASP A 26 13.70 11.53 1.94
N ASN A 27 12.40 11.70 1.74
CA ASN A 27 11.53 10.67 1.19
C ASN A 27 10.98 11.06 -0.20
N THR A 28 11.73 11.84 -0.96
CA THR A 28 11.35 12.21 -2.32
C THR A 28 11.52 11.02 -3.25
N PRO A 29 10.45 10.56 -3.94
CA PRO A 29 10.57 9.42 -4.83
C PRO A 29 11.24 9.79 -6.16
N PRO A 30 12.05 8.89 -6.72
CA PRO A 30 12.50 9.06 -8.11
C PRO A 30 11.32 8.87 -9.07
N LEU A 31 11.47 9.33 -10.31
CA LEU A 31 10.40 9.26 -11.32
C LEU A 31 9.92 7.83 -11.57
N SER A 32 10.81 6.85 -11.49
CA SER A 32 10.43 5.44 -11.64
C SER A 32 9.44 5.00 -10.55
N ALA A 33 9.66 5.42 -9.30
CA ALA A 33 8.75 5.11 -8.21
C ALA A 33 7.41 5.85 -8.37
N VAL A 34 7.43 7.09 -8.83
CA VAL A 34 6.21 7.85 -9.11
C VAL A 34 5.37 7.12 -10.17
N SER A 35 6.00 6.66 -11.24
CA SER A 35 5.33 5.89 -12.29
C SER A 35 4.72 4.60 -11.75
N ASN A 36 5.45 3.88 -10.90
CA ASN A 36 4.95 2.66 -10.27
C ASN A 36 3.77 2.94 -9.34
N LEU A 37 3.83 4.01 -8.56
CA LEU A 37 2.70 4.42 -7.71
C LEU A 37 1.47 4.75 -8.54
N GLN A 38 1.64 5.40 -9.69
CA GLN A 38 0.55 5.69 -10.61
C GLN A 38 -0.13 4.40 -11.09
N GLN A 39 0.65 3.40 -11.45
CA GLN A 39 0.12 2.10 -11.87
C GLN A 39 -0.61 1.38 -10.74
N LEU A 40 -0.07 1.42 -9.53
CA LEU A 40 -0.74 0.89 -8.35
C LEU A 40 -2.10 1.57 -8.11
N CYS A 41 -2.16 2.89 -8.25
CA CYS A 41 -3.41 3.64 -8.13
C CYS A 41 -4.42 3.21 -9.19
N LEU A 42 -4.01 3.18 -10.46
CA LEU A 42 -4.92 2.89 -11.57
C LEU A 42 -5.48 1.46 -11.52
N HIS A 43 -4.64 0.49 -11.19
CA HIS A 43 -5.01 -0.93 -11.30
C HIS A 43 -5.57 -1.53 -10.01
N VAL A 44 -5.23 -0.96 -8.86
CA VAL A 44 -5.61 -1.52 -7.55
C VAL A 44 -6.45 -0.54 -6.73
N LEU A 45 -5.94 0.64 -6.46
CA LEU A 45 -6.56 1.53 -5.48
C LEU A 45 -7.81 2.24 -6.00
N GLU A 46 -7.83 2.65 -7.26
CA GLU A 46 -9.05 3.23 -7.85
C GLU A 46 -10.19 2.21 -7.95
N PRO A 47 -9.97 0.97 -8.44
CA PRO A 47 -11.01 -0.05 -8.39
C PRO A 47 -11.51 -0.36 -6.97
N LEU A 48 -10.61 -0.41 -5.99
CA LEU A 48 -11.00 -0.61 -4.60
C LEU A 48 -11.89 0.54 -4.12
N ARG A 49 -11.46 1.79 -4.36
CA ARG A 49 -12.23 2.97 -3.99
C ARG A 49 -13.62 2.97 -4.62
N ALA A 50 -13.70 2.61 -5.88
CA ALA A 50 -14.98 2.52 -6.59
C ALA A 50 -15.91 1.49 -5.95
N HIS A 51 -15.37 0.33 -5.56
CA HIS A 51 -16.15 -0.70 -4.88
C HIS A 51 -16.63 -0.24 -3.50
N LEU A 52 -15.75 0.38 -2.72
CA LEU A 52 -16.08 0.83 -1.37
C LEU A 52 -17.02 2.02 -1.35
N GLY A 53 -16.97 2.88 -2.37
CA GLY A 53 -17.79 4.08 -2.45
C GLY A 53 -17.35 5.23 -1.53
N HIS A 54 -16.14 5.14 -0.97
CA HIS A 54 -15.55 6.19 -0.13
C HIS A 54 -14.04 6.20 -0.24
N ALA A 55 -13.40 7.24 0.32
CA ALA A 55 -11.95 7.40 0.27
C ALA A 55 -11.22 6.23 0.92
N VAL A 56 -10.10 5.86 0.32
CA VAL A 56 -9.14 4.86 0.84
C VAL A 56 -7.97 5.63 1.43
N ARG A 57 -7.69 5.41 2.70
CA ARG A 57 -6.59 6.07 3.41
C ARG A 57 -5.32 5.24 3.31
N ILE A 58 -4.23 5.88 2.89
CA ILE A 58 -2.92 5.25 2.77
C ILE A 58 -2.10 5.55 4.03
N ASN A 59 -1.64 4.50 4.70
CA ASN A 59 -0.77 4.61 5.87
C ASN A 59 0.70 4.75 5.48
N SER A 60 1.12 4.03 4.43
CA SER A 60 2.48 4.04 3.93
C SER A 60 2.47 3.69 2.45
N GLY A 61 3.17 4.45 1.65
CA GLY A 61 3.34 4.15 0.23
C GLY A 61 4.82 4.01 -0.11
N TYR A 62 5.39 5.01 -0.79
CA TYR A 62 6.81 5.01 -1.09
C TYR A 62 7.64 5.21 0.16
N ARG A 63 8.72 4.46 0.27
CA ARG A 63 9.77 4.65 1.28
C ARG A 63 11.13 4.71 0.58
N SER A 64 11.88 5.80 0.80
CA SER A 64 13.28 5.82 0.39
C SER A 64 14.03 4.68 1.07
N PRO A 65 15.15 4.19 0.52
CA PRO A 65 15.91 3.13 1.18
C PRO A 65 16.29 3.47 2.62
N ARG A 66 16.64 4.73 2.87
CA ARG A 66 16.99 5.20 4.21
C ARG A 66 15.80 5.19 5.16
N LEU A 67 14.62 5.64 4.70
CA LEU A 67 13.41 5.58 5.50
C LEU A 67 13.01 4.13 5.77
N ASN A 68 13.10 3.27 4.75
CA ASN A 68 12.78 1.85 4.88
C ASN A 68 13.63 1.18 5.96
N ALA A 69 14.94 1.47 5.99
CA ALA A 69 15.83 0.97 7.03
C ALA A 69 15.43 1.50 8.41
N ALA A 70 15.08 2.79 8.51
CA ALA A 70 14.71 3.43 9.78
C ALA A 70 13.44 2.83 10.39
N VAL A 71 12.49 2.36 9.56
CA VAL A 71 11.25 1.74 10.05
C VAL A 71 11.34 0.20 10.15
N GLY A 72 12.51 -0.37 9.89
CA GLY A 72 12.74 -1.81 10.00
C GLY A 72 12.20 -2.63 8.84
N GLY A 73 11.99 -2.02 7.69
CA GLY A 73 11.55 -2.74 6.48
C GLY A 73 12.68 -3.59 5.90
N VAL A 74 12.31 -4.66 5.21
CA VAL A 74 13.30 -5.49 4.50
C VAL A 74 13.90 -4.71 3.34
N LYS A 75 15.18 -4.93 3.06
CA LYS A 75 15.92 -4.18 2.04
C LYS A 75 15.30 -4.27 0.64
N THR A 76 14.65 -5.40 0.34
CA THR A 76 13.99 -5.67 -0.93
C THR A 76 12.51 -5.28 -0.96
N SER A 77 12.04 -4.51 0.02
CA SER A 77 10.63 -4.10 0.12
C SER A 77 10.15 -3.40 -1.15
N ASP A 78 8.97 -3.77 -1.62
CA ASP A 78 8.32 -3.11 -2.76
C ASP A 78 7.93 -1.66 -2.48
N HIS A 79 7.84 -1.25 -1.21
CA HIS A 79 7.67 0.16 -0.84
C HIS A 79 8.82 1.02 -1.37
N THR A 80 10.02 0.48 -1.45
CA THR A 80 11.19 1.26 -1.93
C THR A 80 11.16 1.54 -3.42
N ARG A 81 10.31 0.85 -4.17
CA ARG A 81 10.12 1.06 -5.61
C ARG A 81 8.83 1.75 -5.96
N GLY A 82 7.99 2.08 -4.97
CA GLY A 82 6.66 2.61 -5.22
C GLY A 82 5.67 1.55 -5.71
N CYS A 83 5.97 0.28 -5.46
CA CYS A 83 5.13 -0.84 -5.90
C CYS A 83 4.22 -1.40 -4.81
N ALA A 84 4.10 -0.72 -3.69
CA ALA A 84 3.27 -1.19 -2.59
C ALA A 84 2.66 -0.03 -1.81
N ALA A 85 1.52 -0.30 -1.19
CA ALA A 85 0.86 0.60 -0.25
C ALA A 85 0.28 -0.19 0.91
N ASP A 86 0.30 0.41 2.08
CA ASP A 86 -0.38 -0.07 3.27
C ASP A 86 -1.66 0.73 3.46
N ILE A 87 -2.78 0.03 3.49
CA ILE A 87 -4.12 0.63 3.53
C ILE A 87 -4.65 0.58 4.96
N PHE A 88 -5.10 1.74 5.45
CA PHE A 88 -5.80 1.84 6.72
C PHE A 88 -7.11 1.06 6.67
N VAL A 89 -7.40 0.29 7.72
CA VAL A 89 -8.71 -0.34 7.93
C VAL A 89 -9.29 0.15 9.27
N PRO A 90 -10.60 0.47 9.31
CA PRO A 90 -11.21 1.04 10.51
C PRO A 90 -11.34 0.03 11.66
N ASP A 91 -11.50 -1.23 11.34
CA ASP A 91 -11.59 -2.35 12.28
C ASP A 91 -11.32 -3.67 11.57
N VAL A 92 -11.15 -4.72 12.33
CA VAL A 92 -10.82 -6.05 11.77
C VAL A 92 -11.93 -6.57 10.88
N LYS A 93 -13.17 -6.46 11.33
CA LYS A 93 -14.33 -7.01 10.58
C LYS A 93 -14.46 -6.34 9.21
N THR A 94 -14.45 -5.01 9.18
CA THR A 94 -14.54 -4.25 7.93
C THR A 94 -13.33 -4.52 7.03
N GLY A 95 -12.13 -4.51 7.61
CA GLY A 95 -10.91 -4.78 6.86
C GLY A 95 -10.89 -6.16 6.24
N ARG A 96 -11.40 -7.18 6.95
CA ARG A 96 -11.50 -8.53 6.41
C ARG A 96 -12.46 -8.64 5.23
N LEU A 97 -13.54 -7.86 5.23
CA LEU A 97 -14.45 -7.79 4.08
C LEU A 97 -13.75 -7.16 2.87
N TRP A 98 -13.00 -6.08 3.08
CA TRP A 98 -12.22 -5.48 2.00
C TRP A 98 -11.18 -6.43 1.45
N PHE A 99 -10.46 -7.10 2.36
CA PHE A 99 -9.41 -8.06 1.99
C PHE A 99 -9.96 -9.19 1.11
N ALA A 100 -11.10 -9.76 1.49
CA ALA A 100 -11.75 -10.82 0.72
C ALA A 100 -12.16 -10.34 -0.68
N TRP A 101 -12.73 -9.15 -0.77
CA TRP A 101 -13.09 -8.58 -2.08
C TRP A 101 -11.86 -8.32 -2.95
N MET A 102 -10.81 -7.76 -2.36
CA MET A 102 -9.55 -7.50 -3.07
C MET A 102 -8.94 -8.80 -3.61
N MET A 103 -8.95 -9.85 -2.79
CA MET A 103 -8.43 -11.16 -3.17
C MET A 103 -9.10 -11.70 -4.43
N ASP A 104 -10.41 -11.51 -4.54
CA ASP A 104 -11.21 -12.09 -5.63
C ASP A 104 -11.28 -11.19 -6.87
N ASN A 105 -11.02 -9.88 -6.74
CA ASN A 105 -11.36 -8.92 -7.80
C ASN A 105 -10.20 -8.09 -8.33
N LEU A 106 -9.05 -8.04 -7.66
CA LEU A 106 -7.96 -7.16 -8.06
C LEU A 106 -6.74 -7.92 -8.58
N PRO A 107 -6.01 -7.33 -9.54
CA PRO A 107 -4.69 -7.80 -9.87
C PRO A 107 -3.71 -7.27 -8.81
N PHE A 108 -2.88 -8.13 -8.23
CA PHE A 108 -1.87 -7.69 -7.27
C PHE A 108 -0.67 -8.64 -7.28
N ASP A 109 0.48 -8.13 -6.85
CA ASP A 109 1.64 -8.98 -6.64
C ASP A 109 1.49 -9.73 -5.32
N GLN A 110 1.42 -9.00 -4.21
CA GLN A 110 1.12 -9.56 -2.88
C GLN A 110 -0.02 -8.80 -2.24
N LEU A 111 -0.92 -9.52 -1.61
CA LEU A 111 -1.98 -9.01 -0.76
C LEU A 111 -1.79 -9.64 0.61
N ILE A 112 -1.47 -8.81 1.61
CA ILE A 112 -1.06 -9.29 2.93
C ILE A 112 -1.93 -8.66 4.00
N TRP A 113 -2.49 -9.50 4.88
CA TRP A 113 -3.10 -9.05 6.11
C TRP A 113 -2.01 -8.92 7.16
N GLU A 114 -1.74 -7.71 7.60
CA GLU A 114 -0.67 -7.42 8.55
C GLU A 114 -1.22 -6.95 9.88
N THR A 115 -0.51 -7.32 10.95
CA THR A 115 -0.86 -6.96 12.32
C THR A 115 0.37 -6.51 13.08
N ALA A 116 0.15 -5.64 14.07
CA ALA A 116 1.15 -5.20 15.03
C ALA A 116 0.51 -5.09 16.40
N SER A 117 1.32 -4.85 17.44
CA SER A 117 0.84 -4.67 18.81
C SER A 117 -0.04 -5.84 19.29
N ALA A 118 0.42 -7.07 19.08
CA ALA A 118 -0.29 -8.32 19.42
C ALA A 118 -1.67 -8.41 18.79
N GLY A 119 -1.80 -7.93 17.54
CA GLY A 119 -3.04 -7.99 16.76
C GLY A 119 -4.00 -6.83 17.02
N LYS A 120 -3.64 -5.87 17.85
CA LYS A 120 -4.49 -4.69 18.13
C LYS A 120 -4.53 -3.71 16.97
N THR A 121 -3.47 -3.65 16.19
CA THR A 121 -3.39 -2.81 14.99
C THR A 121 -3.29 -3.70 13.77
N CYS A 122 -4.08 -3.43 12.76
CA CYS A 122 -4.05 -4.19 11.52
C CYS A 122 -4.16 -3.25 10.31
N TRP A 123 -3.67 -3.71 9.19
CA TRP A 123 -3.77 -3.00 7.91
C TRP A 123 -3.65 -3.99 6.76
N ILE A 124 -3.94 -3.53 5.55
CA ILE A 124 -3.80 -4.34 4.34
C ILE A 124 -2.61 -3.82 3.54
N HIS A 125 -1.63 -4.67 3.34
CA HIS A 125 -0.54 -4.42 2.41
C HIS A 125 -0.93 -4.93 1.03
N VAL A 126 -0.81 -4.10 -0.01
CA VAL A 126 -1.03 -4.51 -1.39
C VAL A 126 0.10 -4.03 -2.28
N GLY A 127 0.60 -4.93 -3.10
CA GLY A 127 1.66 -4.64 -4.08
C GLY A 127 1.16 -4.80 -5.50
N TYR A 128 1.76 -4.04 -6.41
CA TYR A 128 1.50 -4.15 -7.85
C TYR A 128 2.79 -3.90 -8.61
N ARG A 129 3.28 -4.91 -9.31
CA ARG A 129 4.56 -4.84 -10.04
C ARG A 129 4.42 -4.56 -11.53
N GLY A 130 3.21 -4.59 -12.03
CA GLY A 130 2.93 -4.36 -13.44
C GLY A 130 2.23 -5.53 -14.11
N VAL A 131 1.64 -5.28 -15.27
CA VAL A 131 0.95 -6.30 -16.07
C VAL A 131 1.92 -7.46 -16.37
N GLY A 132 1.49 -8.68 -16.08
CA GLY A 132 2.28 -9.88 -16.32
C GLY A 132 3.41 -10.14 -15.32
N ARG A 133 3.56 -9.29 -14.29
CA ARG A 133 4.61 -9.42 -13.28
C ARG A 133 4.11 -9.72 -11.88
N ASN A 134 2.79 -9.77 -11.72
CA ASN A 134 2.17 -9.95 -10.41
C ASN A 134 2.03 -11.43 -10.07
N ARG A 135 2.42 -11.81 -8.86
CA ARG A 135 2.34 -13.19 -8.39
C ARG A 135 0.96 -13.60 -7.93
N GLN A 136 0.06 -12.65 -7.69
CA GLN A 136 -1.28 -12.88 -7.13
C GLN A 136 -1.22 -13.67 -5.82
N GLN A 137 -0.22 -13.38 -4.99
CA GLN A 137 0.04 -14.10 -3.75
C GLN A 137 -0.72 -13.47 -2.58
N VAL A 138 -1.47 -14.30 -1.86
CA VAL A 138 -2.25 -13.88 -0.68
C VAL A 138 -1.61 -14.45 0.58
N ILE A 139 -1.38 -13.59 1.59
CA ILE A 139 -0.77 -13.98 2.86
C ILE A 139 -1.65 -13.47 4.00
N GLY A 140 -1.88 -14.32 4.99
CA GLY A 140 -2.59 -13.94 6.20
C GLY A 140 -4.11 -13.94 6.10
N HIS A 141 -4.70 -14.45 5.00
CA HIS A 141 -6.14 -14.58 4.92
C HIS A 141 -6.63 -15.71 5.85
N LEU A 142 -7.86 -15.54 6.36
CA LEU A 142 -8.45 -16.57 7.21
C LEU A 142 -8.97 -17.72 6.36
N VAL A 143 -8.52 -18.93 6.67
CA VAL A 143 -9.07 -20.16 6.10
C VAL A 143 -10.10 -20.69 7.07
N LYS A 144 -11.33 -20.84 6.63
CA LYS A 144 -12.37 -21.52 7.43
C LYS A 144 -12.06 -23.01 7.48
N ARG A 145 -12.05 -23.50 8.67
CA ARG A 145 -11.87 -24.93 8.94
C ARG A 145 -13.15 -25.58 9.39
#